data_3226654ee6f865809a647d5128a4c82c
#
_entry.id   3226654ee6f865809a647d5128a4c82c
#
_cell.length_a   1.000
_cell.length_b   1.000
_cell.length_c   1.000
_cell.angle_alpha   90.00
_cell.angle_beta   90.00
_cell.angle_gamma   90.00
#
_symmetry.space_group_name_H-M   'P 1'
#
loop_
_entity.id
_entity.type
_entity.pdbx_description
1 polymer ?
#
loop_
_entity_poly.entity_id
_entity_poly.type
_entity_poly.pdbx_seq_one_letter_code
_entity_poly.pdbx_strand_id
1 'polypeptide(L)'
;MMDLFRCAAVTSIVLVAAGDAWAATTCTLVIDAATNATLIRVGHRRDERLTPASTFKIPLSLIGFDSGILVDADRPAWPYKQEYQTWNDAWKQTTTPRTRLRDSVVWYSQVLTRNWAPGIRRQAGLRQSRSERRTRSQ
;
A
#
# COMPACT_ATOMS: atom_id res chain seq x y z
N MET A 1 53.65 -53.77 5.25
CA MET A 1 52.22 -54.07 5.15
C MET A 1 51.52 -52.74 5.23
N MET A 2 51.07 -52.29 4.09
CA MET A 2 50.47 -50.97 3.93
C MET A 2 48.94 -51.14 3.78
N ASP A 3 48.20 -50.68 4.75
CA ASP A 3 46.73 -50.65 4.66
C ASP A 3 46.29 -49.28 4.16
N LEU A 4 45.77 -49.29 2.93
CA LEU A 4 45.16 -48.13 2.29
C LEU A 4 43.75 -47.91 2.89
N PHE A 5 43.60 -46.88 3.70
CA PHE A 5 42.28 -46.36 4.04
C PHE A 5 41.70 -45.59 2.87
N ARG A 6 40.73 -46.19 2.19
CA ARG A 6 39.89 -45.52 1.17
C ARG A 6 38.90 -44.64 1.88
N CYS A 7 39.15 -43.35 1.89
CA CYS A 7 38.11 -42.33 2.18
C CYS A 7 37.10 -42.26 1.02
N ALA A 8 35.94 -42.84 1.20
CA ALA A 8 34.83 -42.64 0.31
C ALA A 8 34.16 -41.30 0.68
N ALA A 9 34.41 -40.25 -0.11
CA ALA A 9 33.68 -39.00 -0.01
C ALA A 9 32.27 -39.18 -0.57
N VAL A 10 31.27 -39.22 0.31
CA VAL A 10 29.85 -39.20 -0.11
C VAL A 10 29.48 -37.76 -0.41
N THR A 11 29.49 -37.39 -1.68
CA THR A 11 29.00 -36.09 -2.15
C THR A 11 27.48 -36.16 -2.20
N SER A 12 26.81 -35.65 -1.16
CA SER A 12 25.35 -35.48 -1.17
C SER A 12 24.98 -34.31 -2.07
N ILE A 13 24.50 -34.61 -3.25
CA ILE A 13 23.88 -33.62 -4.15
C ILE A 13 22.50 -33.30 -3.59
N VAL A 14 22.38 -32.15 -2.92
CA VAL A 14 21.08 -31.59 -2.57
C VAL A 14 20.47 -30.98 -3.83
N LEU A 15 19.58 -31.74 -4.48
CA LEU A 15 18.73 -31.19 -5.53
C LEU A 15 17.76 -30.21 -4.88
N VAL A 16 18.07 -28.91 -4.92
CA VAL A 16 17.09 -27.86 -4.64
C VAL A 16 16.13 -27.85 -5.83
N ALA A 17 14.98 -28.49 -5.69
CA ALA A 17 13.87 -28.32 -6.60
C ALA A 17 13.44 -26.86 -6.50
N ALA A 18 13.92 -26.01 -7.41
CA ALA A 18 13.35 -24.70 -7.66
C ALA A 18 11.95 -24.91 -8.18
N GLY A 19 10.98 -25.06 -7.30
CA GLY A 19 9.58 -25.03 -7.65
C GLY A 19 9.30 -23.67 -8.26
N ASP A 20 8.95 -23.66 -9.55
CA ASP A 20 8.46 -22.45 -10.23
C ASP A 20 7.27 -21.92 -9.42
N ALA A 21 7.53 -20.89 -8.59
CA ALA A 21 6.47 -20.16 -7.92
C ALA A 21 5.72 -19.34 -8.98
N TRP A 22 4.85 -20.00 -9.70
CA TRP A 22 3.91 -19.35 -10.62
C TRP A 22 2.99 -18.48 -9.78
N ALA A 23 3.17 -17.16 -9.88
CA ALA A 23 2.23 -16.22 -9.30
C ALA A 23 0.87 -16.42 -10.00
N ALA A 24 -0.01 -17.19 -9.36
CA ALA A 24 -1.35 -17.40 -9.89
C ALA A 24 -2.09 -16.06 -9.89
N THR A 25 -2.53 -15.63 -11.07
CA THR A 25 -3.42 -14.46 -11.20
C THR A 25 -4.71 -14.74 -10.43
N THR A 26 -4.93 -14.03 -9.33
CA THR A 26 -6.11 -14.22 -8.48
C THR A 26 -7.37 -13.69 -9.15
N CYS A 27 -7.28 -12.54 -9.80
CA CYS A 27 -8.35 -11.96 -10.61
C CYS A 27 -7.80 -10.83 -11.49
N THR A 28 -8.52 -10.57 -12.60
CA THR A 28 -8.33 -9.39 -13.45
C THR A 28 -9.68 -8.77 -13.75
N LEU A 29 -9.81 -7.49 -13.48
CA LEU A 29 -10.98 -6.70 -13.80
C LEU A 29 -10.53 -5.43 -14.54
N VAL A 30 -11.05 -5.23 -15.75
CA VAL A 30 -10.84 -4.00 -16.54
C VAL A 30 -12.19 -3.38 -16.82
N ILE A 31 -12.33 -2.12 -16.47
CA ILE A 31 -13.55 -1.33 -16.62
C ILE A 31 -13.22 -0.13 -17.49
N ASP A 32 -14.05 0.16 -18.46
CA ASP A 32 -14.00 1.40 -19.23
C ASP A 32 -14.40 2.57 -18.32
N ALA A 33 -13.51 3.56 -18.18
CA ALA A 33 -13.72 4.67 -17.24
C ALA A 33 -14.81 5.65 -17.67
N ALA A 34 -15.13 5.73 -18.95
CA ALA A 34 -16.15 6.63 -19.48
C ALA A 34 -17.56 6.03 -19.39
N THR A 35 -17.68 4.73 -19.67
CA THR A 35 -18.97 4.04 -19.79
C THR A 35 -19.31 3.16 -18.60
N ASN A 36 -18.35 2.90 -17.70
CA ASN A 36 -18.40 1.88 -16.64
C ASN A 36 -18.65 0.45 -17.16
N ALA A 37 -18.44 0.20 -18.45
CA ALA A 37 -18.59 -1.13 -19.01
C ALA A 37 -17.44 -2.03 -18.58
N THR A 38 -17.74 -3.25 -18.16
CA THR A 38 -16.72 -4.26 -17.85
C THR A 38 -16.19 -4.86 -19.15
N LEU A 39 -14.92 -4.60 -19.45
CA LEU A 39 -14.23 -5.11 -20.64
C LEU A 39 -13.59 -6.47 -20.42
N ILE A 40 -12.99 -6.69 -19.25
CA ILE A 40 -12.37 -7.97 -18.89
C ILE A 40 -12.78 -8.34 -17.47
N ARG A 41 -13.15 -9.60 -17.27
CA ARG A 41 -13.49 -10.15 -15.95
C ARG A 41 -13.03 -11.61 -15.87
N VAL A 42 -11.87 -11.84 -15.26
CA VAL A 42 -11.23 -13.16 -15.13
C VAL A 42 -10.86 -13.45 -13.68
N GLY A 43 -10.92 -14.70 -13.28
CA GLY A 43 -10.55 -15.20 -11.95
C GLY A 43 -11.73 -15.37 -11.00
N HIS A 44 -11.52 -16.23 -9.98
CA HIS A 44 -12.57 -16.64 -9.03
C HIS A 44 -12.71 -15.69 -7.85
N ARG A 45 -11.63 -15.00 -7.47
CA ARG A 45 -11.56 -14.20 -6.24
C ARG A 45 -11.89 -12.70 -6.45
N ARG A 46 -12.51 -12.36 -7.57
CA ARG A 46 -12.84 -10.97 -7.93
C ARG A 46 -13.84 -10.30 -7.00
N ASP A 47 -14.68 -11.09 -6.35
CA ASP A 47 -15.73 -10.61 -5.44
C ASP A 47 -15.28 -10.67 -3.97
N GLU A 48 -14.05 -11.17 -3.71
CA GLU A 48 -13.47 -11.21 -2.38
C GLU A 48 -12.80 -9.88 -2.02
N ARG A 49 -12.95 -9.49 -0.76
CA ARG A 49 -12.21 -8.36 -0.21
C ARG A 49 -10.80 -8.78 0.15
N LEU A 50 -9.83 -8.31 -0.61
CA LEU A 50 -8.42 -8.56 -0.37
C LEU A 50 -7.75 -7.32 0.25
N THR A 51 -6.71 -7.57 1.04
CA THR A 51 -5.88 -6.49 1.58
C THR A 51 -5.17 -5.77 0.43
N PRO A 52 -5.32 -4.45 0.29
CA PRO A 52 -4.70 -3.69 -0.79
C PRO A 52 -3.18 -3.60 -0.67
N ALA A 53 -2.61 -4.05 0.46
CA ALA A 53 -1.18 -3.90 0.77
C ALA A 53 -0.70 -2.47 0.49
N SER A 54 0.47 -2.30 -0.12
CA SER A 54 1.03 -0.97 -0.38
C SER A 54 0.31 -0.17 -1.48
N THR A 55 -0.60 -0.77 -2.24
CA THR A 55 -1.37 -0.05 -3.28
C THR A 55 -2.31 0.99 -2.68
N PHE A 56 -2.71 0.85 -1.40
CA PHE A 56 -3.52 1.86 -0.69
C PHE A 56 -2.87 3.25 -0.69
N LYS A 57 -1.55 3.34 -0.86
CA LYS A 57 -0.83 4.60 -0.88
C LYS A 57 -1.19 5.48 -2.08
N ILE A 58 -1.66 4.88 -3.17
CA ILE A 58 -2.09 5.62 -4.37
C ILE A 58 -3.35 6.45 -4.07
N PRO A 59 -4.50 5.86 -3.69
CA PRO A 59 -5.68 6.64 -3.34
C PRO A 59 -5.43 7.58 -2.16
N LEU A 60 -4.60 7.19 -1.18
CA LEU A 60 -4.25 8.06 -0.07
C LEU A 60 -3.44 9.29 -0.54
N SER A 61 -2.63 9.18 -1.60
CA SER A 61 -1.96 10.34 -2.19
C SER A 61 -2.96 11.29 -2.84
N LEU A 62 -3.91 10.78 -3.62
CA LEU A 62 -4.95 11.60 -4.23
C LEU A 62 -5.73 12.38 -3.18
N ILE A 63 -6.16 11.72 -2.12
CA ILE A 63 -6.84 12.35 -0.98
C ILE A 63 -5.95 13.41 -0.32
N GLY A 64 -4.66 13.11 -0.14
CA GLY A 64 -3.71 14.03 0.45
C GLY A 64 -3.51 15.31 -0.37
N PHE A 65 -3.46 15.20 -1.68
CA PHE A 65 -3.39 16.35 -2.59
C PHE A 65 -4.71 17.13 -2.63
N ASP A 66 -5.83 16.43 -2.77
CA ASP A 66 -7.17 17.05 -2.80
C ASP A 66 -7.49 17.83 -1.52
N SER A 67 -7.04 17.32 -0.37
CA SER A 67 -7.19 17.98 0.93
C SER A 67 -6.17 19.10 1.21
N GLY A 68 -5.20 19.31 0.32
CA GLY A 68 -4.14 20.30 0.47
C GLY A 68 -3.07 19.96 1.53
N ILE A 69 -3.10 18.75 2.11
CA ILE A 69 -2.06 18.29 3.05
C ILE A 69 -0.76 18.01 2.31
N LEU A 70 -0.85 17.38 1.13
CA LEU A 70 0.27 17.25 0.21
C LEU A 70 0.21 18.40 -0.77
N VAL A 71 1.34 19.13 -0.91
CA VAL A 71 1.43 20.32 -1.77
C VAL A 71 1.99 19.95 -3.13
N ASP A 72 3.06 19.16 -3.14
CA ASP A 72 3.71 18.65 -4.35
C ASP A 72 4.47 17.34 -4.04
N ALA A 73 5.28 16.90 -4.98
CA ALA A 73 6.01 15.65 -4.85
C ALA A 73 7.04 15.64 -3.71
N ASP A 74 7.49 16.82 -3.28
CA ASP A 74 8.56 16.97 -2.31
C ASP A 74 8.11 17.67 -1.01
N ARG A 75 6.86 18.15 -0.97
CA ARG A 75 6.28 18.81 0.21
C ARG A 75 4.93 18.21 0.64
N PRO A 76 4.71 18.03 1.94
CA PRO A 76 5.63 18.29 3.05
C PRO A 76 6.72 17.23 3.17
N ALA A 77 7.93 17.66 3.56
CA ALA A 77 9.00 16.77 3.98
C ALA A 77 8.91 16.58 5.50
N TRP A 78 8.47 15.42 5.97
CA TRP A 78 8.36 15.12 7.38
C TRP A 78 9.57 14.35 7.89
N PRO A 79 10.20 14.78 8.99
CA PRO A 79 11.26 14.03 9.62
C PRO A 79 10.71 12.77 10.31
N TYR A 80 11.49 11.70 10.30
CA TYR A 80 11.18 10.52 11.10
C TYR A 80 11.23 10.86 12.60
N LYS A 81 10.32 10.28 13.38
CA LYS A 81 10.32 10.37 14.83
C LYS A 81 10.32 8.96 15.42
N GLN A 82 10.98 8.78 16.56
CA GLN A 82 11.10 7.46 17.22
C GLN A 82 9.74 6.84 17.61
N GLU A 83 8.72 7.66 17.79
CA GLU A 83 7.35 7.23 18.09
C GLU A 83 6.63 6.61 16.89
N TYR A 84 7.20 6.74 15.69
CA TYR A 84 6.60 6.17 14.48
C TYR A 84 6.99 4.71 14.33
N GLN A 85 5.99 3.85 14.14
CA GLN A 85 6.25 2.42 13.93
C GLN A 85 6.94 2.20 12.60
N THR A 86 8.08 1.52 12.63
CA THR A 86 8.80 1.07 11.46
C THR A 86 9.50 -0.26 11.74
N TRP A 87 9.52 -1.11 10.73
CA TRP A 87 10.28 -2.38 10.73
C TRP A 87 11.44 -2.35 9.74
N ASN A 88 11.68 -1.19 9.10
CA ASN A 88 12.74 -1.00 8.12
C ASN A 88 13.55 0.24 8.50
N ASP A 89 14.85 0.03 8.82
CA ASP A 89 15.74 1.12 9.24
C ASP A 89 15.96 2.18 8.14
N ALA A 90 15.88 1.79 6.86
CA ALA A 90 15.97 2.73 5.74
C ALA A 90 14.84 3.78 5.72
N TRP A 91 13.73 3.54 6.45
CA TRP A 91 12.64 4.49 6.57
C TRP A 91 12.85 5.54 7.68
N LYS A 92 13.88 5.38 8.52
CA LYS A 92 14.20 6.29 9.63
C LYS A 92 14.89 7.57 9.14
N GLN A 93 14.30 8.23 8.16
CA GLN A 93 14.81 9.46 7.54
C GLN A 93 13.68 10.42 7.21
N THR A 94 14.03 11.66 6.88
CA THR A 94 13.06 12.61 6.34
C THR A 94 12.46 12.08 5.05
N THR A 95 11.14 12.05 4.99
CA THR A 95 10.37 11.46 3.89
C THR A 95 9.47 12.51 3.26
N THR A 96 9.40 12.52 1.93
CA THR A 96 8.52 13.36 1.11
C THR A 96 7.41 12.51 0.49
N PRO A 97 6.37 13.10 -0.13
CA PRO A 97 5.38 12.36 -0.89
C PRO A 97 5.99 11.44 -1.94
N ARG A 98 7.03 11.90 -2.65
CA ARG A 98 7.78 11.13 -3.65
C ARG A 98 8.48 9.92 -3.03
N THR A 99 9.30 10.13 -2.01
CA THR A 99 10.08 9.05 -1.38
C THR A 99 9.17 8.07 -0.65
N ARG A 100 8.04 8.53 -0.08
CA ARG A 100 7.02 7.67 0.49
C ARG A 100 6.50 6.63 -0.51
N LEU A 101 6.20 7.05 -1.74
CA LEU A 101 5.71 6.13 -2.78
C LEU A 101 6.82 5.23 -3.29
N ARG A 102 7.99 5.79 -3.60
CA ARG A 102 9.15 5.05 -4.11
C ARG A 102 9.59 3.96 -3.15
N ASP A 103 9.76 4.29 -1.87
CA ASP A 103 10.34 3.41 -0.85
C ASP A 103 9.27 2.71 -0.01
N SER A 104 8.01 2.90 -0.35
CA SER A 104 6.84 2.31 0.32
C SER A 104 6.74 2.61 1.82
N VAL A 105 7.16 3.81 2.26
CA VAL A 105 7.24 4.21 3.66
C VAL A 105 5.85 4.25 4.30
N VAL A 106 5.63 3.41 5.32
CA VAL A 106 4.32 3.25 5.96
C VAL A 106 4.06 4.34 6.98
N TRP A 107 5.04 4.69 7.83
CA TRP A 107 4.83 5.68 8.88
C TRP A 107 4.37 7.05 8.34
N TYR A 108 4.90 7.48 7.19
CA TYR A 108 4.45 8.72 6.55
C TYR A 108 2.96 8.65 6.16
N SER A 109 2.52 7.50 5.66
CA SER A 109 1.11 7.28 5.32
C SER A 109 0.21 7.34 6.56
N GLN A 110 0.67 6.82 7.70
CA GLN A 110 -0.06 6.90 8.97
C GLN A 110 -0.18 8.35 9.46
N VAL A 111 0.89 9.14 9.35
CA VAL A 111 0.88 10.58 9.69
C VAL A 111 -0.08 11.33 8.78
N LEU A 112 -0.04 11.07 7.47
CA LEU A 112 -0.95 11.67 6.50
C LEU A 112 -2.42 11.38 6.86
N THR A 113 -2.74 10.14 7.18
CA THR A 113 -4.11 9.74 7.58
C THR A 113 -4.56 10.44 8.86
N ARG A 114 -3.68 10.58 9.85
CA ARG A 114 -4.00 11.30 11.10
C ARG A 114 -4.30 12.77 10.85
N ASN A 115 -3.54 13.42 9.97
CA ASN A 115 -3.75 14.83 9.63
C ASN A 115 -5.03 15.05 8.81
N TRP A 116 -5.45 14.05 8.04
CA TRP A 116 -6.67 14.10 7.26
C TRP A 116 -7.95 13.83 8.07
N ALA A 117 -7.90 12.95 9.06
CA ALA A 117 -9.05 12.54 9.87
C ALA A 117 -9.85 13.69 10.51
N PRO A 118 -9.23 14.78 11.03
CA PRO A 118 -9.95 15.95 11.51
C PRO A 118 -10.73 16.69 10.41
N GLY A 119 -10.17 16.72 9.19
CA GLY A 119 -10.81 17.32 8.01
C GLY A 119 -12.09 16.62 7.60
N ILE A 120 -12.09 15.28 7.59
CA ILE A 120 -13.28 14.48 7.27
C ILE A 120 -14.42 14.78 8.26
N ARG A 121 -14.12 14.80 9.56
CA ARG A 121 -15.13 15.07 10.60
C ARG A 121 -15.74 16.45 10.42
N ARG A 122 -14.94 17.45 10.07
CA ARG A 122 -15.43 18.80 9.79
C ARG A 122 -16.32 18.84 8.55
N GLN A 123 -15.92 18.18 7.46
CA GLN A 123 -16.73 18.12 6.23
C GLN A 123 -18.02 17.33 6.42
N ALA A 124 -18.00 16.21 7.15
CA ALA A 124 -19.19 15.44 7.48
C ALA A 124 -20.17 16.26 8.30
N GLY A 125 -19.70 16.98 9.33
CA GLY A 125 -20.55 17.91 10.13
C GLY A 125 -21.16 19.03 9.31
N LEU A 126 -20.42 19.61 8.36
CA LEU A 126 -20.95 20.65 7.46
C LEU A 126 -22.00 20.12 6.49
N ARG A 127 -21.82 18.90 5.98
CA ARG A 127 -22.81 18.25 5.11
C ARG A 127 -24.12 17.96 5.87
N GLN A 128 -24.00 17.44 7.08
CA GLN A 128 -25.15 17.13 7.95
C GLN A 128 -25.92 18.40 8.29
N SER A 129 -25.27 19.47 8.72
CA SER A 129 -25.90 20.75 9.03
C SER A 129 -26.55 21.43 7.82
N ARG A 130 -26.05 21.16 6.61
CA ARG A 130 -26.63 21.67 5.35
C ARG A 130 -27.89 20.88 4.96
N SER A 131 -27.90 19.55 5.19
CA SER A 131 -29.08 18.72 4.91
C SER A 131 -30.22 19.06 5.89
N GLU A 132 -29.92 19.26 7.17
CA GLU A 132 -30.89 19.64 8.19
C GLU A 132 -31.53 21.03 7.93
N ARG A 133 -30.74 21.98 7.44
CA ARG A 133 -31.27 23.30 7.01
C ARG A 133 -32.21 23.20 5.82
N ARG A 134 -31.91 22.31 4.86
CA ARG A 134 -32.73 22.11 3.68
C ARG A 134 -34.10 21.47 3.99
N THR A 135 -34.13 20.55 4.97
CA THR A 135 -35.39 19.94 5.44
C THR A 135 -36.27 20.87 6.27
N ARG A 136 -35.70 21.89 6.92
CA ARG A 136 -36.47 22.88 7.70
C ARG A 136 -37.06 24.02 6.85
N SER A 137 -36.62 24.13 5.59
CA SER A 137 -37.08 25.18 4.64
C SER A 137 -38.15 24.67 3.66
N GLN A 138 -38.62 23.45 3.82
CA GLN A 138 -39.75 22.84 3.13
C GLN A 138 -40.93 22.66 4.09
#